data_c02ebac919bb198217b0a475ba744e2f
#
_entry.id   c02ebac919bb198217b0a475ba744e2f
#
_cell.length_a   1.000
_cell.length_b   1.000
_cell.length_c   1.000
_cell.angle_alpha   90.00
_cell.angle_beta   90.00
_cell.angle_gamma   90.00
#
_symmetry.space_group_name_H-M   'P 1'
#
loop_
_entity.id
_entity.type
_entity.pdbx_description
1 polymer ?
#
loop_
_entity_poly.entity_id
_entity_poly.type
_entity_poly.pdbx_seq_one_letter_code
_entity_poly.pdbx_strand_id
1 'polypeptide(L)'
;MSEETLRTREQQPEAFTWDLTSLYADADQWQAEYDKAEAMVADLTSYKGTLDQGGAHLVTVIEAIQAACLVVERLYAYAHLTYDQDSTNSAAQVLNARAMQLYSKLAEAIAFFDPELLSLPSETLEAYFQETPELDFYRQYLDDITRGRAHTLSASEETLLAQLGEIFNSPYSTFSLLDNADFVFPTIEGPGGQAVQLTHGTYGRLLESTDRRVRRDTFQQYYTVYNQFKNTLANVLSTNIKTDNYKAKVRHYSSARAAALFRNNVPESVYDTLLETVGDHLGLLHRYTALRKDLLGLDSLEMYDLYTPLLGDAPIKFSQAEARDIVMEALAPMGPDYLEIMAKAFDERWIDWYENKGKRSGAYSGGMYDSKPYVLLNWQDNINWLFTLVHELGHSAHSYLSRTNQPYVYSDYSIFLAEIASTTNENLLTDYLLKKYQDPQIRLYVLNHFLDGVKGTVFRQTQFAEFEHFMHQADAEGTPLTHEFLTENYRKLNAKYYGPSVNSDSEIGLEWARIPHFYYNYYVFQYATGFSAATFFADKIAAGDSALLEAYKGFLKSGCSLYPIDTMKKAGLDMTQRDYIEATLKVFEARLNEFEALLAETK
;
A
#
# COMPACT_ATOMS: atom_id res chain seq x y z
N MET A 1 12.61 -19.17 -31.70
CA MET A 1 12.79 -18.11 -30.67
C MET A 1 14.03 -18.50 -29.90
N SER A 2 15.12 -17.72 -29.97
CA SER A 2 16.28 -17.90 -29.11
C SER A 2 15.78 -17.70 -27.67
N GLU A 3 16.05 -18.64 -26.78
CA GLU A 3 15.87 -18.42 -25.34
C GLU A 3 16.70 -17.18 -24.99
N GLU A 4 16.05 -16.05 -24.75
CA GLU A 4 16.69 -14.89 -24.16
C GLU A 4 17.07 -15.30 -22.73
N THR A 5 18.33 -15.63 -22.55
CA THR A 5 18.86 -16.00 -21.24
C THR A 5 18.88 -14.74 -20.38
N LEU A 6 18.17 -14.76 -19.24
CA LEU A 6 18.14 -13.67 -18.29
C LEU A 6 19.58 -13.28 -17.89
N ARG A 7 19.90 -11.99 -17.97
CA ARG A 7 21.23 -11.45 -17.62
C ARG A 7 21.53 -11.71 -16.14
N THR A 8 22.81 -11.88 -15.80
CA THR A 8 23.24 -11.79 -14.39
C THR A 8 23.35 -10.33 -13.97
N ARG A 9 23.50 -10.07 -12.67
CA ARG A 9 23.67 -8.70 -12.15
C ARG A 9 24.88 -7.99 -12.77
N GLU A 10 26.01 -8.67 -12.91
CA GLU A 10 27.25 -8.12 -13.46
C GLU A 10 27.15 -7.81 -14.97
N GLN A 11 26.18 -8.41 -15.67
CA GLN A 11 25.92 -8.16 -17.08
C GLN A 11 25.00 -6.97 -17.32
N GLN A 12 24.38 -6.44 -16.26
CA GLN A 12 23.55 -5.23 -16.39
C GLN A 12 24.46 -4.00 -16.62
N PRO A 13 24.13 -3.14 -17.60
CA PRO A 13 24.86 -1.88 -17.77
C PRO A 13 24.72 -1.01 -16.52
N GLU A 14 25.81 -0.44 -16.06
CA GLU A 14 25.86 0.39 -14.86
C GLU A 14 24.84 1.54 -14.88
N ALA A 15 24.62 2.16 -16.04
CA ALA A 15 23.67 3.25 -16.22
C ALA A 15 22.19 2.88 -15.89
N PHE A 16 21.88 1.58 -15.86
CA PHE A 16 20.54 1.07 -15.58
C PHE A 16 20.41 0.42 -14.18
N THR A 17 21.41 0.63 -13.36
CA THR A 17 21.43 0.14 -11.98
C THR A 17 21.53 1.31 -11.01
N TRP A 18 20.97 1.16 -9.83
CA TRP A 18 21.15 2.17 -8.79
C TRP A 18 22.58 2.27 -8.28
N ASP A 19 22.93 3.43 -7.72
CA ASP A 19 24.24 3.67 -7.11
C ASP A 19 24.12 3.63 -5.59
N LEU A 20 24.66 2.57 -4.98
CA LEU A 20 24.67 2.38 -3.53
C LEU A 20 25.94 2.95 -2.85
N THR A 21 26.93 3.44 -3.62
CA THR A 21 28.16 3.99 -3.06
C THR A 21 27.93 5.26 -2.25
N SER A 22 26.80 5.93 -2.46
CA SER A 22 26.34 7.06 -1.64
C SER A 22 25.95 6.67 -0.21
N LEU A 23 25.63 5.39 0.05
CA LEU A 23 25.41 4.86 1.39
C LEU A 23 26.72 4.41 2.03
N TYR A 24 27.40 3.45 1.39
CA TYR A 24 28.73 2.96 1.77
C TYR A 24 29.55 2.69 0.51
N ALA A 25 30.80 3.14 0.51
CA ALA A 25 31.69 2.94 -0.63
C ALA A 25 31.98 1.46 -0.89
N ASP A 26 32.07 0.67 0.17
CA ASP A 26 32.35 -0.76 0.15
C ASP A 26 31.89 -1.48 1.43
N ALA A 27 32.08 -2.79 1.46
CA ALA A 27 31.73 -3.63 2.60
C ALA A 27 32.59 -3.35 3.85
N ASP A 28 33.84 -2.87 3.69
CA ASP A 28 34.72 -2.58 4.81
C ASP A 28 34.23 -1.32 5.57
N GLN A 29 33.78 -0.31 4.84
CA GLN A 29 33.16 0.88 5.44
C GLN A 29 31.87 0.50 6.16
N TRP A 30 31.02 -0.33 5.55
CA TRP A 30 29.81 -0.85 6.18
C TRP A 30 30.13 -1.61 7.47
N GLN A 31 31.16 -2.49 7.44
CA GLN A 31 31.58 -3.26 8.62
C GLN A 31 32.03 -2.36 9.77
N ALA A 32 32.84 -1.35 9.45
CA ALA A 32 33.38 -0.44 10.46
C ALA A 32 32.25 0.36 11.15
N GLU A 33 31.19 0.70 10.42
CA GLU A 33 30.02 1.38 11.00
C GLU A 33 29.09 0.41 11.74
N TYR A 34 28.95 -0.83 11.27
CA TYR A 34 28.23 -1.89 11.96
C TYR A 34 28.77 -2.12 13.38
N ASP A 35 30.10 -2.20 13.53
CA ASP A 35 30.75 -2.44 14.82
C ASP A 35 30.50 -1.27 15.80
N LYS A 36 30.45 -0.03 15.31
CA LYS A 36 30.06 1.15 16.10
C LYS A 36 28.58 1.13 16.49
N ALA A 37 27.73 0.76 15.54
CA ALA A 37 26.27 0.68 15.77
C ALA A 37 25.93 -0.37 16.84
N GLU A 38 26.62 -1.53 16.87
CA GLU A 38 26.42 -2.52 17.94
C GLU A 38 26.72 -1.94 19.32
N ALA A 39 27.77 -1.12 19.47
CA ALA A 39 28.08 -0.46 20.73
C ALA A 39 27.02 0.58 21.09
N MET A 40 26.58 1.43 20.13
CA MET A 40 25.53 2.41 20.35
C MET A 40 24.22 1.75 20.83
N VAL A 41 23.82 0.66 20.17
CA VAL A 41 22.60 -0.09 20.54
C VAL A 41 22.73 -0.68 21.95
N ALA A 42 23.87 -1.23 22.31
CA ALA A 42 24.11 -1.76 23.65
C ALA A 42 24.00 -0.66 24.74
N ASP A 43 24.54 0.53 24.46
CA ASP A 43 24.52 1.68 25.39
C ASP A 43 23.10 2.17 25.68
N LEU A 44 22.13 2.03 24.77
CA LEU A 44 20.73 2.42 24.97
C LEU A 44 20.07 1.74 26.16
N THR A 45 20.49 0.53 26.49
CA THR A 45 19.95 -0.22 27.64
C THR A 45 20.19 0.47 28.98
N SER A 46 21.20 1.37 29.06
CA SER A 46 21.51 2.13 30.26
C SER A 46 20.46 3.19 30.60
N TYR A 47 19.63 3.58 29.64
CA TYR A 47 18.55 4.56 29.84
C TYR A 47 17.26 3.94 30.41
N LYS A 48 17.17 2.62 30.44
CA LYS A 48 16.00 1.94 31.01
C LYS A 48 15.82 2.27 32.49
N GLY A 49 14.63 2.70 32.86
CA GLY A 49 14.28 3.09 34.23
C GLY A 49 14.75 4.50 34.62
N THR A 50 14.98 5.38 33.64
CA THR A 50 15.54 6.72 33.91
C THR A 50 14.69 7.88 33.37
N LEU A 51 13.55 7.63 32.72
CA LEU A 51 12.75 8.71 32.11
C LEU A 51 12.11 9.67 33.14
N ASP A 52 12.12 9.30 34.42
CA ASP A 52 11.66 10.13 35.52
C ASP A 52 12.70 11.17 36.05
N GLN A 53 13.89 11.22 35.41
CA GLN A 53 14.99 12.11 35.85
C GLN A 53 14.88 13.55 35.32
N GLY A 54 13.77 13.91 34.67
CA GLY A 54 13.48 15.28 34.23
C GLY A 54 13.48 15.45 32.69
N GLY A 55 12.91 16.58 32.25
CA GLY A 55 12.69 16.84 30.82
C GLY A 55 13.99 16.90 30.01
N ALA A 56 15.06 17.49 30.50
CA ALA A 56 16.35 17.53 29.81
C ALA A 56 16.95 16.13 29.62
N HIS A 57 16.77 15.24 30.60
CA HIS A 57 17.19 13.85 30.46
C HIS A 57 16.34 13.09 29.41
N LEU A 58 15.03 13.33 29.40
CA LEU A 58 14.13 12.75 28.37
C LEU A 58 14.56 13.17 26.96
N VAL A 59 14.93 14.44 26.75
CA VAL A 59 15.51 14.90 25.45
C VAL A 59 16.77 14.08 25.10
N THR A 60 17.69 13.94 26.05
CA THR A 60 18.94 13.17 25.86
C THR A 60 18.65 11.72 25.43
N VAL A 61 17.66 11.07 26.05
CA VAL A 61 17.27 9.69 25.71
C VAL A 61 16.69 9.61 24.31
N ILE A 62 15.78 10.53 23.95
CA ILE A 62 15.18 10.58 22.60
C ILE A 62 16.29 10.77 21.55
N GLU A 63 17.20 11.71 21.77
CA GLU A 63 18.30 11.98 20.83
C GLU A 63 19.25 10.77 20.68
N ALA A 64 19.54 10.07 21.78
CA ALA A 64 20.36 8.86 21.74
C ALA A 64 19.69 7.72 20.94
N ILE A 65 18.38 7.53 21.14
CA ILE A 65 17.59 6.57 20.37
C ILE A 65 17.61 6.92 18.87
N GLN A 66 17.33 8.17 18.53
CA GLN A 66 17.32 8.63 17.14
C GLN A 66 18.68 8.47 16.46
N ALA A 67 19.78 8.79 17.16
CA ALA A 67 21.12 8.62 16.62
C ALA A 67 21.43 7.15 16.32
N ALA A 68 21.04 6.22 17.18
CA ALA A 68 21.20 4.79 16.94
C ALA A 68 20.30 4.29 15.78
N CYS A 69 19.03 4.74 15.74
CA CYS A 69 18.11 4.40 14.65
C CYS A 69 18.67 4.82 13.29
N LEU A 70 19.13 6.05 13.14
CA LEU A 70 19.70 6.57 11.90
C LEU A 70 20.84 5.69 11.35
N VAL A 71 21.77 5.28 12.21
CA VAL A 71 22.89 4.45 11.80
C VAL A 71 22.44 3.04 11.42
N VAL A 72 21.57 2.44 12.23
CA VAL A 72 21.08 1.07 11.99
C VAL A 72 20.22 1.01 10.72
N GLU A 73 19.37 1.99 10.48
CA GLU A 73 18.56 2.09 9.25
C GLU A 73 19.43 2.22 8.01
N ARG A 74 20.51 3.01 8.08
CA ARG A 74 21.45 3.16 6.97
C ARG A 74 22.18 1.86 6.66
N LEU A 75 22.62 1.14 7.68
CA LEU A 75 23.22 -0.19 7.54
C LEU A 75 22.24 -1.18 6.93
N TYR A 76 21.00 -1.17 7.42
CA TYR A 76 19.93 -2.04 6.91
C TYR A 76 19.62 -1.75 5.44
N ALA A 77 19.44 -0.48 5.06
CA ALA A 77 19.09 -0.15 3.68
C ALA A 77 20.15 -0.58 2.69
N TYR A 78 21.44 -0.32 2.97
CA TYR A 78 22.52 -0.79 2.11
C TYR A 78 22.48 -2.31 1.93
N ALA A 79 22.36 -3.03 3.03
CA ALA A 79 22.33 -4.49 3.03
C ALA A 79 21.12 -5.05 2.28
N HIS A 80 19.94 -4.47 2.53
CA HIS A 80 18.69 -4.89 1.90
C HIS A 80 18.66 -4.59 0.39
N LEU A 81 19.04 -3.38 -0.01
CA LEU A 81 19.15 -3.00 -1.41
C LEU A 81 20.18 -3.86 -2.16
N THR A 82 21.32 -4.17 -1.52
CA THR A 82 22.34 -5.08 -2.08
C THR A 82 21.78 -6.49 -2.28
N TYR A 83 21.00 -6.99 -1.32
CA TYR A 83 20.33 -8.28 -1.42
C TYR A 83 19.26 -8.32 -2.51
N ASP A 84 18.44 -7.26 -2.65
CA ASP A 84 17.37 -7.20 -3.63
C ASP A 84 17.86 -7.12 -5.09
N GLN A 85 19.10 -6.68 -5.32
CA GLN A 85 19.74 -6.72 -6.64
C GLN A 85 20.02 -8.15 -7.12
N ASP A 86 20.40 -9.03 -6.21
CA ASP A 86 20.69 -10.45 -6.48
C ASP A 86 20.59 -11.27 -5.19
N SER A 87 19.44 -11.82 -4.93
CA SER A 87 19.17 -12.67 -3.77
C SER A 87 19.91 -14.01 -3.79
N THR A 88 20.57 -14.37 -4.91
CA THR A 88 21.40 -15.58 -5.01
C THR A 88 22.84 -15.35 -4.55
N ASN A 89 23.23 -14.10 -4.35
CA ASN A 89 24.57 -13.73 -3.88
C ASN A 89 24.71 -14.02 -2.38
N SER A 90 25.54 -15.01 -2.04
CA SER A 90 25.73 -15.43 -0.64
C SER A 90 26.31 -14.33 0.26
N ALA A 91 27.17 -13.44 -0.26
CA ALA A 91 27.69 -12.32 0.52
C ALA A 91 26.59 -11.31 0.86
N ALA A 92 25.70 -10.99 -0.10
CA ALA A 92 24.55 -10.14 0.12
C ALA A 92 23.54 -10.76 1.12
N GLN A 93 23.32 -12.09 1.06
CA GLN A 93 22.50 -12.81 2.05
C GLN A 93 23.04 -12.64 3.47
N VAL A 94 24.35 -12.83 3.66
CA VAL A 94 25.01 -12.67 4.97
C VAL A 94 24.91 -11.23 5.46
N LEU A 95 25.15 -10.27 4.59
CA LEU A 95 25.07 -8.84 4.90
C LEU A 95 23.66 -8.46 5.39
N ASN A 96 22.64 -8.88 4.64
CA ASN A 96 21.25 -8.62 4.97
C ASN A 96 20.84 -9.30 6.28
N ALA A 97 21.23 -10.55 6.51
CA ALA A 97 20.94 -11.26 7.74
C ALA A 97 21.54 -10.57 8.98
N ARG A 98 22.77 -10.06 8.87
CA ARG A 98 23.44 -9.32 9.95
C ARG A 98 22.75 -7.97 10.21
N ALA A 99 22.38 -7.24 9.17
CA ALA A 99 21.64 -5.99 9.31
C ALA A 99 20.28 -6.20 10.01
N MET A 100 19.55 -7.25 9.63
CA MET A 100 18.29 -7.64 10.27
C MET A 100 18.48 -8.00 11.75
N GLN A 101 19.56 -8.69 12.09
CA GLN A 101 19.88 -9.01 13.48
C GLN A 101 20.16 -7.76 14.31
N LEU A 102 20.90 -6.80 13.75
CA LEU A 102 21.17 -5.53 14.43
C LEU A 102 19.90 -4.70 14.61
N TYR A 103 19.03 -4.68 13.59
CA TYR A 103 17.72 -4.02 13.69
C TYR A 103 16.85 -4.64 14.81
N SER A 104 16.86 -5.97 14.94
CA SER A 104 16.17 -6.66 16.02
C SER A 104 16.74 -6.31 17.40
N LYS A 105 18.07 -6.23 17.54
CA LYS A 105 18.73 -5.79 18.78
C LYS A 105 18.37 -4.35 19.15
N LEU A 106 18.30 -3.45 18.14
CA LEU A 106 17.85 -2.08 18.35
C LEU A 106 16.42 -2.04 18.88
N ALA A 107 15.49 -2.74 18.22
CA ALA A 107 14.09 -2.82 18.63
C ALA A 107 13.96 -3.32 20.10
N GLU A 108 14.74 -4.32 20.49
CA GLU A 108 14.80 -4.82 21.87
C GLU A 108 15.34 -3.75 22.83
N ALA A 109 16.43 -3.07 22.46
CA ALA A 109 17.10 -2.08 23.31
C ALA A 109 16.23 -0.87 23.60
N ILE A 110 15.36 -0.44 22.65
CA ILE A 110 14.47 0.72 22.82
C ILE A 110 13.07 0.35 23.34
N ALA A 111 12.74 -0.93 23.48
CA ALA A 111 11.39 -1.40 23.84
C ALA A 111 10.90 -0.90 25.23
N PHE A 112 11.80 -0.37 26.05
CA PHE A 112 11.44 0.22 27.35
C PHE A 112 10.79 1.61 27.23
N PHE A 113 11.06 2.35 26.14
CA PHE A 113 10.78 3.78 26.05
C PHE A 113 9.28 4.09 26.16
N ASP A 114 8.45 3.51 25.30
CA ASP A 114 7.00 3.77 25.33
C ASP A 114 6.33 3.35 26.64
N PRO A 115 6.57 2.14 27.20
CA PRO A 115 6.00 1.76 28.48
C PRO A 115 6.42 2.67 29.65
N GLU A 116 7.68 3.10 29.71
CA GLU A 116 8.13 4.00 30.75
C GLU A 116 7.52 5.40 30.60
N LEU A 117 7.47 5.94 29.38
CA LEU A 117 6.82 7.22 29.10
C LEU A 117 5.32 7.18 29.50
N LEU A 118 4.62 6.09 29.15
CA LEU A 118 3.22 5.88 29.53
C LEU A 118 3.02 5.74 31.04
N SER A 119 4.03 5.28 31.78
CA SER A 119 3.99 5.17 33.23
C SER A 119 4.18 6.48 33.97
N LEU A 120 4.78 7.50 33.34
CA LEU A 120 4.93 8.84 33.94
C LEU A 120 3.56 9.48 34.14
N PRO A 121 3.26 10.08 35.32
CA PRO A 121 2.04 10.85 35.49
C PRO A 121 1.93 11.97 34.44
N SER A 122 0.71 12.27 34.00
CA SER A 122 0.51 13.33 32.99
C SER A 122 1.01 14.69 33.48
N GLU A 123 0.85 14.97 34.78
CA GLU A 123 1.32 16.19 35.41
C GLU A 123 2.86 16.29 35.40
N THR A 124 3.56 15.16 35.51
CA THR A 124 5.03 15.11 35.44
C THR A 124 5.50 15.47 34.03
N LEU A 125 4.89 14.88 33.02
CA LEU A 125 5.24 15.16 31.62
C LEU A 125 4.93 16.63 31.27
N GLU A 126 3.81 17.17 31.76
CA GLU A 126 3.47 18.57 31.53
C GLU A 126 4.47 19.52 32.24
N ALA A 127 4.92 19.17 33.46
CA ALA A 127 5.99 19.91 34.13
C ALA A 127 7.30 19.88 33.32
N TYR A 128 7.64 18.74 32.69
CA TYR A 128 8.81 18.64 31.82
C TYR A 128 8.73 19.59 30.62
N PHE A 129 7.56 19.70 29.98
CA PHE A 129 7.36 20.67 28.89
C PHE A 129 7.50 22.13 29.35
N GLN A 130 7.11 22.44 30.60
CA GLN A 130 7.25 23.80 31.15
C GLN A 130 8.70 24.13 31.52
N GLU A 131 9.46 23.16 32.02
CA GLU A 131 10.83 23.32 32.51
C GLU A 131 11.88 23.16 31.40
N THR A 132 11.55 22.46 30.29
CA THR A 132 12.48 22.12 29.22
C THR A 132 11.88 22.50 27.86
N PRO A 133 12.10 23.73 27.38
CA PRO A 133 11.53 24.22 26.12
C PRO A 133 11.89 23.37 24.91
N GLU A 134 13.03 22.66 24.93
CA GLU A 134 13.48 21.76 23.88
C GLU A 134 12.51 20.59 23.65
N LEU A 135 11.73 20.19 24.66
CA LEU A 135 10.71 19.16 24.54
C LEU A 135 9.54 19.57 23.63
N ASP A 136 9.27 20.86 23.43
CA ASP A 136 8.20 21.30 22.52
C ASP A 136 8.45 20.83 21.08
N PHE A 137 9.72 20.64 20.71
CA PHE A 137 10.10 20.05 19.44
C PHE A 137 9.60 18.61 19.28
N TYR A 138 9.49 17.86 20.36
CA TYR A 138 9.03 16.45 20.38
C TYR A 138 7.55 16.31 20.77
N ARG A 139 6.79 17.40 20.88
CA ARG A 139 5.42 17.39 21.40
C ARG A 139 4.50 16.43 20.63
N GLN A 140 4.49 16.49 19.30
CA GLN A 140 3.68 15.59 18.46
C GLN A 140 4.09 14.12 18.63
N TYR A 141 5.38 13.84 18.68
CA TYR A 141 5.91 12.50 18.90
C TYR A 141 5.50 11.93 20.26
N LEU A 142 5.66 12.72 21.32
CA LEU A 142 5.28 12.32 22.69
C LEU A 142 3.75 12.23 22.84
N ASP A 143 2.98 13.10 22.19
CA ASP A 143 1.52 13.05 22.17
C ASP A 143 1.03 11.77 21.51
N ASP A 144 1.60 11.37 20.37
CA ASP A 144 1.22 10.14 19.66
C ASP A 144 1.40 8.89 20.53
N ILE A 145 2.46 8.83 21.34
CA ILE A 145 2.66 7.74 22.30
C ILE A 145 1.65 7.86 23.47
N THR A 146 1.55 9.04 24.07
CA THR A 146 0.81 9.22 25.33
C THR A 146 -0.70 9.19 25.19
N ARG A 147 -1.27 9.47 24.00
CA ARG A 147 -2.71 9.25 23.73
C ARG A 147 -3.11 7.78 23.88
N GLY A 148 -2.15 6.83 23.75
CA GLY A 148 -2.34 5.40 24.01
C GLY A 148 -2.58 5.04 25.48
N ARG A 149 -2.38 5.95 26.43
CA ARG A 149 -2.43 5.70 27.88
C ARG A 149 -3.75 5.06 28.34
N ALA A 150 -4.88 5.53 27.82
CA ALA A 150 -6.20 4.96 28.14
C ALA A 150 -6.40 3.51 27.69
N HIS A 151 -5.55 3.04 26.79
CA HIS A 151 -5.58 1.73 26.15
C HIS A 151 -4.39 0.84 26.54
N THR A 152 -3.56 1.32 27.47
CA THR A 152 -2.43 0.60 28.02
C THR A 152 -2.86 -0.11 29.31
N LEU A 153 -2.56 -1.39 29.40
CA LEU A 153 -2.90 -2.24 30.54
C LEU A 153 -1.78 -2.22 31.60
N SER A 154 -1.99 -2.90 32.70
CA SER A 154 -0.92 -3.09 33.68
C SER A 154 0.26 -3.86 33.06
N ALA A 155 1.47 -3.66 33.59
CA ALA A 155 2.68 -4.30 33.08
C ALA A 155 2.56 -5.85 33.04
N SER A 156 1.85 -6.45 33.99
CA SER A 156 1.59 -7.90 34.01
C SER A 156 0.64 -8.36 32.92
N GLU A 157 -0.40 -7.57 32.62
CA GLU A 157 -1.36 -7.86 31.55
C GLU A 157 -0.72 -7.65 30.18
N GLU A 158 0.08 -6.60 29.99
CA GLU A 158 0.84 -6.36 28.75
C GLU A 158 1.83 -7.51 28.50
N THR A 159 2.53 -7.98 29.53
CA THR A 159 3.43 -9.13 29.44
C THR A 159 2.66 -10.39 29.02
N LEU A 160 1.49 -10.63 29.62
CA LEU A 160 0.65 -11.77 29.28
C LEU A 160 0.17 -11.70 27.82
N LEU A 161 -0.31 -10.55 27.37
CA LEU A 161 -0.75 -10.38 25.98
C LEU A 161 0.40 -10.52 24.97
N ALA A 162 1.59 -10.03 25.31
CA ALA A 162 2.77 -10.18 24.47
C ALA A 162 3.16 -11.67 24.31
N GLN A 163 3.09 -12.46 25.39
CA GLN A 163 3.34 -13.92 25.35
C GLN A 163 2.32 -14.69 24.50
N LEU A 164 1.11 -14.14 24.31
CA LEU A 164 0.08 -14.72 23.45
C LEU A 164 0.22 -14.31 21.97
N GLY A 165 1.23 -13.50 21.62
CA GLY A 165 1.41 -12.95 20.28
C GLY A 165 1.42 -14.00 19.17
N GLU A 166 2.16 -15.10 19.34
CA GLU A 166 2.21 -16.20 18.37
C GLU A 166 0.84 -16.90 18.23
N ILE A 167 0.10 -17.05 19.33
CA ILE A 167 -1.23 -17.66 19.33
C ILE A 167 -2.20 -16.75 18.56
N PHE A 168 -2.15 -15.46 18.79
CA PHE A 168 -2.98 -14.48 18.08
C PHE A 168 -2.66 -14.36 16.59
N ASN A 169 -1.41 -14.64 16.19
CA ASN A 169 -1.00 -14.64 14.79
C ASN A 169 -1.29 -15.97 14.07
N SER A 170 -1.59 -17.02 14.82
CA SER A 170 -1.79 -18.38 14.28
C SER A 170 -2.90 -18.46 13.20
N PRO A 171 -4.03 -17.71 13.26
CA PRO A 171 -5.03 -17.72 12.21
C PRO A 171 -4.45 -17.26 10.85
N TYR A 172 -3.75 -16.12 10.82
CA TYR A 172 -3.11 -15.64 9.60
C TYR A 172 -2.03 -16.60 9.09
N SER A 173 -1.19 -17.14 9.99
CA SER A 173 -0.16 -18.11 9.63
C SER A 173 -0.78 -19.37 9.02
N THR A 174 -1.88 -19.88 9.61
CA THR A 174 -2.60 -21.06 9.08
C THR A 174 -3.20 -20.78 7.69
N PHE A 175 -3.84 -19.61 7.52
CA PHE A 175 -4.32 -19.18 6.20
C PHE A 175 -3.19 -19.13 5.18
N SER A 176 -2.09 -18.49 5.53
CA SER A 176 -0.93 -18.33 4.66
C SER A 176 -0.31 -19.67 4.24
N LEU A 177 -0.20 -20.62 5.15
CA LEU A 177 0.29 -21.97 4.84
C LEU A 177 -0.67 -22.73 3.92
N LEU A 178 -1.98 -22.70 4.20
CA LEU A 178 -2.97 -23.32 3.31
C LEU A 178 -2.92 -22.72 1.92
N ASP A 179 -2.95 -21.39 1.82
CA ASP A 179 -3.08 -20.66 0.56
C ASP A 179 -1.81 -20.74 -0.31
N ASN A 180 -0.63 -20.64 0.30
CA ASN A 180 0.64 -20.54 -0.44
C ASN A 180 1.40 -21.87 -0.53
N ALA A 181 1.15 -22.84 0.35
CA ALA A 181 1.92 -24.09 0.41
C ALA A 181 1.09 -25.35 0.18
N ASP A 182 -0.08 -25.48 0.81
CA ASP A 182 -0.82 -26.74 0.82
C ASP A 182 -1.83 -26.86 -0.31
N PHE A 183 -2.34 -25.75 -0.85
CA PHE A 183 -3.32 -25.79 -1.93
C PHE A 183 -2.67 -26.26 -3.23
N VAL A 184 -3.27 -27.32 -3.80
CA VAL A 184 -2.91 -27.85 -5.13
C VAL A 184 -4.07 -27.55 -6.07
N PHE A 185 -3.92 -26.53 -6.89
CA PHE A 185 -4.94 -26.17 -7.86
C PHE A 185 -4.93 -27.11 -9.06
N PRO A 186 -6.12 -27.38 -9.65
CA PRO A 186 -6.23 -28.25 -10.81
C PRO A 186 -5.48 -27.73 -12.04
N THR A 187 -5.23 -28.63 -12.99
CA THR A 187 -4.79 -28.30 -14.34
C THR A 187 -6.00 -28.10 -15.23
N ILE A 188 -5.99 -27.07 -16.04
CA ILE A 188 -7.02 -26.79 -17.06
C ILE A 188 -6.44 -26.81 -18.47
N GLU A 189 -7.30 -26.86 -19.48
CA GLU A 189 -6.93 -26.61 -20.86
C GLU A 189 -6.84 -25.09 -21.10
N GLY A 190 -5.61 -24.59 -21.30
CA GLY A 190 -5.32 -23.18 -21.54
C GLY A 190 -5.60 -22.70 -22.95
N PRO A 191 -5.23 -21.46 -23.29
CA PRO A 191 -5.32 -20.92 -24.65
C PRO A 191 -4.49 -21.77 -25.61
N GLY A 192 -5.11 -22.23 -26.71
CA GLY A 192 -4.44 -23.09 -27.70
C GLY A 192 -4.37 -24.58 -27.33
N GLY A 193 -5.08 -25.04 -26.30
CA GLY A 193 -5.27 -26.45 -25.97
C GLY A 193 -4.17 -27.09 -25.09
N GLN A 194 -3.15 -26.34 -24.65
CA GLN A 194 -2.13 -26.88 -23.76
C GLN A 194 -2.66 -27.03 -22.32
N ALA A 195 -2.13 -28.03 -21.61
CA ALA A 195 -2.41 -28.17 -20.17
C ALA A 195 -1.69 -27.08 -19.36
N VAL A 196 -2.41 -26.36 -18.49
CA VAL A 196 -1.88 -25.30 -17.62
C VAL A 196 -2.26 -25.60 -16.17
N GLN A 197 -1.27 -25.76 -15.31
CA GLN A 197 -1.46 -25.83 -13.87
C GLN A 197 -1.93 -24.47 -13.34
N LEU A 198 -3.05 -24.43 -12.61
CA LEU A 198 -3.49 -23.22 -11.94
C LEU A 198 -2.59 -22.92 -10.72
N THR A 199 -2.31 -21.65 -10.54
CA THR A 199 -1.63 -21.04 -9.41
C THR A 199 -2.23 -19.65 -9.17
N HIS A 200 -1.89 -18.96 -8.09
CA HIS A 200 -2.30 -17.56 -7.90
C HIS A 200 -1.90 -16.66 -9.09
N GLY A 201 -0.67 -16.82 -9.58
CA GLY A 201 -0.17 -16.04 -10.72
C GLY A 201 -0.84 -16.39 -12.04
N THR A 202 -1.05 -17.68 -12.33
CA THR A 202 -1.72 -18.09 -13.58
C THR A 202 -3.22 -17.79 -13.54
N TYR A 203 -3.85 -17.77 -12.36
CA TYR A 203 -5.26 -17.40 -12.21
C TYR A 203 -5.54 -15.99 -12.76
N GLY A 204 -4.83 -14.98 -12.28
CA GLY A 204 -5.00 -13.61 -12.78
C GLY A 204 -4.79 -13.50 -14.28
N ARG A 205 -3.67 -14.01 -14.78
CA ARG A 205 -3.32 -13.97 -16.20
C ARG A 205 -4.34 -14.69 -17.10
N LEU A 206 -4.90 -15.82 -16.65
CA LEU A 206 -5.88 -16.59 -17.46
C LEU A 206 -7.28 -15.95 -17.42
N LEU A 207 -7.62 -15.17 -16.40
CA LEU A 207 -8.85 -14.37 -16.38
C LEU A 207 -8.81 -13.21 -17.39
N GLU A 208 -7.62 -12.80 -17.84
CA GLU A 208 -7.46 -11.82 -18.92
C GLU A 208 -7.57 -12.44 -20.32
N SER A 209 -7.64 -13.78 -20.43
CA SER A 209 -7.75 -14.47 -21.72
C SER A 209 -8.96 -13.97 -22.53
N THR A 210 -8.79 -13.79 -23.83
CA THR A 210 -9.90 -13.51 -24.76
C THR A 210 -10.82 -14.73 -24.97
N ASP A 211 -10.32 -15.95 -24.70
CA ASP A 211 -11.14 -17.17 -24.71
C ASP A 211 -11.98 -17.29 -23.43
N ARG A 212 -13.30 -17.08 -23.58
CA ARG A 212 -14.25 -17.14 -22.45
C ARG A 212 -14.28 -18.51 -21.77
N ARG A 213 -14.06 -19.60 -22.49
CA ARG A 213 -13.97 -20.95 -21.94
C ARG A 213 -12.80 -21.02 -20.95
N VAL A 214 -11.65 -20.49 -21.33
CA VAL A 214 -10.46 -20.46 -20.46
C VAL A 214 -10.74 -19.66 -19.20
N ARG A 215 -11.35 -18.46 -19.30
CA ARG A 215 -11.70 -17.67 -18.12
C ARG A 215 -12.65 -18.40 -17.19
N ARG A 216 -13.74 -19.00 -17.74
CA ARG A 216 -14.71 -19.78 -16.97
C ARG A 216 -14.05 -20.95 -16.26
N ASP A 217 -13.30 -21.77 -16.99
CA ASP A 217 -12.68 -22.98 -16.45
C ASP A 217 -11.63 -22.61 -15.39
N THR A 218 -10.84 -21.54 -15.61
CA THR A 218 -9.92 -20.98 -14.64
C THR A 218 -10.65 -20.61 -13.34
N PHE A 219 -11.70 -19.82 -13.44
CA PHE A 219 -12.46 -19.32 -12.29
C PHE A 219 -13.09 -20.47 -11.51
N GLN A 220 -13.86 -21.32 -12.18
CA GLN A 220 -14.56 -22.42 -11.53
C GLN A 220 -13.59 -23.42 -10.89
N GLN A 221 -12.55 -23.83 -11.60
CA GLN A 221 -11.59 -24.80 -11.08
C GLN A 221 -10.75 -24.23 -9.93
N TYR A 222 -10.43 -22.96 -9.96
CA TYR A 222 -9.73 -22.28 -8.86
C TYR A 222 -10.55 -22.31 -7.57
N TYR A 223 -11.84 -21.97 -7.64
CA TYR A 223 -12.72 -21.98 -6.47
C TYR A 223 -13.08 -23.38 -5.96
N THR A 224 -12.87 -24.46 -6.74
CA THR A 224 -13.06 -25.83 -6.22
C THR A 224 -12.18 -26.12 -5.01
N VAL A 225 -10.95 -25.58 -5.00
CA VAL A 225 -10.01 -25.76 -3.88
C VAL A 225 -10.51 -25.01 -2.65
N TYR A 226 -10.87 -23.74 -2.75
CA TYR A 226 -11.44 -22.99 -1.63
C TYR A 226 -12.72 -23.62 -1.08
N ASN A 227 -13.56 -24.14 -1.95
CA ASN A 227 -14.79 -24.85 -1.53
C ASN A 227 -14.49 -26.13 -0.74
N GLN A 228 -13.40 -26.86 -1.04
CA GLN A 228 -12.98 -28.03 -0.24
C GLN A 228 -12.61 -27.63 1.19
N PHE A 229 -11.98 -26.47 1.37
CA PHE A 229 -11.46 -26.00 2.66
C PHE A 229 -12.33 -24.93 3.33
N LYS A 230 -13.51 -24.61 2.80
CA LYS A 230 -14.37 -23.51 3.26
C LYS A 230 -14.66 -23.51 4.76
N ASN A 231 -14.84 -24.68 5.39
CA ASN A 231 -15.07 -24.79 6.84
C ASN A 231 -13.82 -24.39 7.63
N THR A 232 -12.65 -24.84 7.20
CA THR A 232 -11.37 -24.50 7.83
C THR A 232 -11.08 -23.02 7.67
N LEU A 233 -11.24 -22.49 6.47
CA LEU A 233 -11.00 -21.07 6.16
C LEU A 233 -11.97 -20.16 6.93
N ALA A 234 -13.26 -20.55 7.05
CA ALA A 234 -14.21 -19.81 7.86
C ALA A 234 -13.84 -19.81 9.35
N ASN A 235 -13.41 -20.96 9.88
CA ASN A 235 -12.95 -21.03 11.26
C ASN A 235 -11.70 -20.18 11.52
N VAL A 236 -10.75 -20.22 10.60
CA VAL A 236 -9.51 -19.45 10.70
C VAL A 236 -9.80 -17.94 10.64
N LEU A 237 -10.60 -17.49 9.67
CA LEU A 237 -11.01 -16.09 9.55
C LEU A 237 -11.84 -15.62 10.76
N SER A 238 -12.82 -16.42 11.19
CA SER A 238 -13.61 -16.13 12.38
C SER A 238 -12.74 -16.00 13.64
N THR A 239 -11.68 -16.81 13.76
CA THR A 239 -10.76 -16.73 14.90
C THR A 239 -9.92 -15.44 14.83
N ASN A 240 -9.50 -15.02 13.64
CA ASN A 240 -8.81 -13.73 13.46
C ASN A 240 -9.69 -12.55 13.89
N ILE A 241 -10.94 -12.50 13.40
CA ILE A 241 -11.90 -11.45 13.75
C ILE A 241 -12.20 -11.42 15.25
N LYS A 242 -12.38 -12.60 15.87
CA LYS A 242 -12.53 -12.71 17.34
C LYS A 242 -11.31 -12.18 18.08
N THR A 243 -10.12 -12.43 17.56
CA THR A 243 -8.87 -11.93 18.15
C THR A 243 -8.82 -10.40 18.10
N ASP A 244 -9.22 -9.79 16.98
CA ASP A 244 -9.24 -8.34 16.84
C ASP A 244 -10.30 -7.69 17.76
N ASN A 245 -11.52 -8.24 17.81
CA ASN A 245 -12.56 -7.80 18.71
C ASN A 245 -12.16 -7.99 20.20
N TYR A 246 -11.50 -9.10 20.52
CA TYR A 246 -10.99 -9.36 21.86
C TYR A 246 -9.92 -8.37 22.28
N LYS A 247 -8.91 -8.13 21.42
CA LYS A 247 -7.83 -7.16 21.69
C LYS A 247 -8.38 -5.76 21.90
N ALA A 248 -9.32 -5.33 21.06
CA ALA A 248 -9.97 -4.03 21.20
C ALA A 248 -10.71 -3.92 22.54
N LYS A 249 -11.50 -4.93 22.90
CA LYS A 249 -12.26 -4.96 24.16
C LYS A 249 -11.35 -4.93 25.39
N VAL A 250 -10.29 -5.75 25.41
CA VAL A 250 -9.36 -5.82 26.56
C VAL A 250 -8.63 -4.48 26.74
N ARG A 251 -8.31 -3.78 25.65
CA ARG A 251 -7.66 -2.48 25.65
C ARG A 251 -8.64 -1.29 25.75
N HIS A 252 -9.88 -1.54 26.09
CA HIS A 252 -10.93 -0.51 26.32
C HIS A 252 -11.27 0.35 25.10
N TYR A 253 -11.10 -0.18 23.88
CA TYR A 253 -11.66 0.43 22.69
C TYR A 253 -13.15 0.09 22.55
N SER A 254 -13.91 0.98 21.91
CA SER A 254 -15.34 0.77 21.62
C SER A 254 -15.60 -0.36 20.62
N SER A 255 -14.65 -0.60 19.71
CA SER A 255 -14.73 -1.64 18.66
C SER A 255 -13.34 -1.98 18.11
N ALA A 256 -13.22 -3.08 17.36
CA ALA A 256 -12.01 -3.40 16.59
C ALA A 256 -11.68 -2.28 15.59
N ARG A 257 -12.71 -1.69 14.95
CA ARG A 257 -12.55 -0.55 14.03
C ARG A 257 -11.94 0.67 14.73
N ALA A 258 -12.49 1.05 15.88
CA ALA A 258 -11.95 2.14 16.67
C ALA A 258 -10.48 1.90 17.04
N ALA A 259 -10.12 0.68 17.45
CA ALA A 259 -8.75 0.30 17.78
C ALA A 259 -7.80 0.37 16.57
N ALA A 260 -8.25 -0.10 15.41
CA ALA A 260 -7.46 -0.06 14.17
C ALA A 260 -7.21 1.37 13.68
N LEU A 261 -8.25 2.20 13.66
CA LEU A 261 -8.18 3.60 13.21
C LEU A 261 -7.43 4.50 14.19
N PHE A 262 -7.43 4.14 15.48
CA PHE A 262 -6.67 4.86 16.51
C PHE A 262 -5.17 4.93 16.18
N ARG A 263 -4.59 3.91 15.55
CA ARG A 263 -3.15 3.88 15.22
C ARG A 263 -2.70 5.10 14.42
N ASN A 264 -3.52 5.56 13.48
CA ASN A 264 -3.25 6.73 12.65
C ASN A 264 -4.08 7.96 13.06
N ASN A 265 -4.73 7.92 14.22
CA ASN A 265 -5.65 8.96 14.70
C ASN A 265 -6.69 9.37 13.64
N VAL A 266 -7.28 8.37 12.97
CA VAL A 266 -8.32 8.56 11.94
C VAL A 266 -9.69 8.38 12.59
N PRO A 267 -10.61 9.35 12.48
CA PRO A 267 -11.98 9.21 12.99
C PRO A 267 -12.75 8.11 12.25
N GLU A 268 -13.62 7.39 12.96
CA GLU A 268 -14.48 6.36 12.35
C GLU A 268 -15.39 6.93 11.25
N SER A 269 -15.72 8.23 11.31
CA SER A 269 -16.50 8.93 10.29
C SER A 269 -15.85 8.91 8.90
N VAL A 270 -14.53 8.80 8.79
CA VAL A 270 -13.84 8.64 7.49
C VAL A 270 -14.26 7.33 6.84
N TYR A 271 -14.33 6.27 7.62
CA TYR A 271 -14.75 4.96 7.16
C TYR A 271 -16.23 4.94 6.75
N ASP A 272 -17.11 5.48 7.61
CA ASP A 272 -18.55 5.56 7.35
C ASP A 272 -18.84 6.40 6.11
N THR A 273 -18.21 7.57 5.98
CA THR A 273 -18.33 8.45 4.81
C THR A 273 -17.92 7.76 3.52
N LEU A 274 -16.86 6.94 3.56
CA LEU A 274 -16.45 6.15 2.39
C LEU A 274 -17.54 5.16 1.97
N LEU A 275 -18.04 4.34 2.91
CA LEU A 275 -19.05 3.33 2.60
C LEU A 275 -20.34 3.95 2.07
N GLU A 276 -20.80 5.02 2.71
CA GLU A 276 -22.02 5.74 2.32
C GLU A 276 -21.87 6.37 0.92
N THR A 277 -20.78 7.13 0.71
CA THR A 277 -20.61 7.86 -0.56
C THR A 277 -20.45 6.93 -1.75
N VAL A 278 -19.65 5.88 -1.63
CA VAL A 278 -19.50 4.89 -2.71
C VAL A 278 -20.80 4.11 -2.90
N GLY A 279 -21.48 3.75 -1.80
CA GLY A 279 -22.79 3.08 -1.81
C GLY A 279 -23.85 3.87 -2.59
N ASP A 280 -23.92 5.20 -2.40
CA ASP A 280 -24.83 6.10 -3.12
C ASP A 280 -24.56 6.17 -4.63
N HIS A 281 -23.33 5.86 -5.08
CA HIS A 281 -22.89 5.99 -6.46
C HIS A 281 -22.65 4.66 -7.19
N LEU A 282 -23.11 3.53 -6.66
CA LEU A 282 -22.96 2.22 -7.30
C LEU A 282 -23.55 2.16 -8.72
N GLY A 283 -24.52 3.03 -9.03
CA GLY A 283 -25.06 3.17 -10.37
C GLY A 283 -24.00 3.45 -11.45
N LEU A 284 -22.88 4.09 -11.10
CA LEU A 284 -21.76 4.31 -12.03
C LEU A 284 -21.02 3.00 -12.35
N LEU A 285 -20.77 2.16 -11.34
CA LEU A 285 -20.20 0.84 -11.57
C LEU A 285 -21.16 -0.06 -12.36
N HIS A 286 -22.46 -0.01 -12.05
CA HIS A 286 -23.46 -0.77 -12.83
C HIS A 286 -23.48 -0.35 -14.31
N ARG A 287 -23.36 0.96 -14.60
CA ARG A 287 -23.25 1.46 -15.97
C ARG A 287 -21.99 0.94 -16.67
N TYR A 288 -20.85 0.97 -15.98
CA TYR A 288 -19.59 0.46 -16.52
C TYR A 288 -19.65 -1.04 -16.80
N THR A 289 -20.22 -1.84 -15.90
CA THR A 289 -20.39 -3.28 -16.11
C THR A 289 -21.39 -3.58 -17.25
N ALA A 290 -22.47 -2.80 -17.38
CA ALA A 290 -23.38 -2.94 -18.52
C ALA A 290 -22.66 -2.66 -19.85
N LEU A 291 -21.86 -1.61 -19.90
CA LEU A 291 -21.05 -1.29 -21.08
C LEU A 291 -20.04 -2.41 -21.42
N ARG A 292 -19.36 -3.00 -20.42
CA ARG A 292 -18.48 -4.16 -20.62
C ARG A 292 -19.23 -5.35 -21.22
N LYS A 293 -20.44 -5.63 -20.71
CA LYS A 293 -21.31 -6.68 -21.24
C LYS A 293 -21.58 -6.49 -22.73
N ASP A 294 -21.98 -5.28 -23.12
CA ASP A 294 -22.33 -4.95 -24.50
C ASP A 294 -21.10 -5.01 -25.44
N LEU A 295 -19.93 -4.55 -24.98
CA LEU A 295 -18.67 -4.61 -25.75
C LEU A 295 -18.17 -6.04 -25.95
N LEU A 296 -18.36 -6.90 -24.97
CA LEU A 296 -18.01 -8.32 -25.07
C LEU A 296 -19.06 -9.15 -25.82
N GLY A 297 -20.19 -8.55 -26.21
CA GLY A 297 -21.27 -9.22 -26.93
C GLY A 297 -21.94 -10.34 -26.14
N LEU A 298 -22.09 -10.16 -24.82
CA LEU A 298 -22.60 -11.17 -23.91
C LEU A 298 -24.03 -10.84 -23.45
N ASP A 299 -24.86 -11.87 -23.24
CA ASP A 299 -26.19 -11.70 -22.66
C ASP A 299 -26.13 -11.34 -21.17
N SER A 300 -25.15 -11.91 -20.45
CA SER A 300 -24.80 -11.57 -19.08
C SER A 300 -23.30 -11.68 -18.84
N LEU A 301 -22.76 -10.83 -17.96
CA LEU A 301 -21.40 -11.00 -17.45
C LEU A 301 -21.40 -12.01 -16.30
N GLU A 302 -20.40 -12.85 -16.29
CA GLU A 302 -20.00 -13.60 -15.12
C GLU A 302 -18.81 -12.90 -14.44
N MET A 303 -18.52 -13.23 -13.19
CA MET A 303 -17.41 -12.58 -12.48
C MET A 303 -16.06 -12.77 -13.20
N TYR A 304 -15.86 -13.87 -13.90
CA TYR A 304 -14.66 -14.12 -14.70
C TYR A 304 -14.57 -13.29 -16.00
N ASP A 305 -15.62 -12.57 -16.41
CA ASP A 305 -15.61 -11.67 -17.57
C ASP A 305 -15.17 -10.24 -17.21
N LEU A 306 -14.98 -9.94 -15.93
CA LEU A 306 -14.66 -8.58 -15.46
C LEU A 306 -13.19 -8.19 -15.62
N TYR A 307 -12.32 -9.15 -15.93
CA TYR A 307 -10.87 -8.96 -16.02
C TYR A 307 -10.33 -8.99 -17.45
N THR A 308 -11.11 -9.51 -18.40
CA THR A 308 -10.67 -9.58 -19.80
C THR A 308 -10.51 -8.18 -20.39
N PRO A 309 -9.39 -7.92 -21.12
CA PRO A 309 -9.21 -6.65 -21.83
C PRO A 309 -10.35 -6.40 -22.82
N LEU A 310 -10.94 -5.21 -22.77
CA LEU A 310 -12.02 -4.81 -23.70
C LEU A 310 -11.49 -4.46 -25.09
N LEU A 311 -10.23 -4.05 -25.18
CA LEU A 311 -9.63 -3.43 -26.36
C LEU A 311 -8.42 -4.21 -26.89
N GLY A 312 -8.17 -5.42 -26.37
CA GLY A 312 -6.99 -6.21 -26.72
C GLY A 312 -5.69 -5.67 -26.11
N ASP A 313 -4.57 -5.95 -26.81
CA ASP A 313 -3.25 -5.51 -26.36
C ASP A 313 -3.10 -3.98 -26.43
N ALA A 314 -2.22 -3.44 -25.58
CA ALA A 314 -1.92 -2.01 -25.57
C ALA A 314 -1.43 -1.55 -26.95
N PRO A 315 -2.07 -0.53 -27.55
CA PRO A 315 -1.75 -0.08 -28.91
C PRO A 315 -0.45 0.71 -29.00
N ILE A 316 0.22 0.96 -27.86
CA ILE A 316 1.44 1.77 -27.77
C ILE A 316 2.43 1.11 -26.83
N LYS A 317 3.71 1.23 -27.16
CA LYS A 317 4.83 0.83 -26.32
C LYS A 317 5.69 2.05 -26.01
N PHE A 318 6.31 2.04 -24.85
CA PHE A 318 7.20 3.10 -24.42
C PHE A 318 8.55 2.50 -24.04
N SER A 319 9.61 2.93 -24.71
CA SER A 319 10.96 2.54 -24.33
C SER A 319 11.40 3.27 -23.05
N GLN A 320 12.40 2.74 -22.38
CA GLN A 320 13.01 3.39 -21.20
C GLN A 320 13.53 4.81 -21.54
N ALA A 321 14.06 5.00 -22.75
CA ALA A 321 14.57 6.32 -23.18
C ALA A 321 13.44 7.35 -23.31
N GLU A 322 12.25 6.96 -23.77
CA GLU A 322 11.08 7.83 -23.88
C GLU A 322 10.42 8.09 -22.53
N ALA A 323 10.55 7.16 -21.57
CA ALA A 323 9.90 7.25 -20.27
C ALA A 323 10.29 8.52 -19.50
N ARG A 324 11.57 8.94 -19.56
CA ARG A 324 12.02 10.20 -18.96
C ARG A 324 11.25 11.40 -19.47
N ASP A 325 11.20 11.58 -20.77
CA ASP A 325 10.56 12.74 -21.39
C ASP A 325 9.06 12.78 -21.07
N ILE A 326 8.41 11.60 -21.10
CA ILE A 326 7.00 11.45 -20.75
C ILE A 326 6.74 11.82 -19.28
N VAL A 327 7.58 11.34 -18.37
CA VAL A 327 7.49 11.69 -16.93
C VAL A 327 7.60 13.20 -16.75
N MET A 328 8.61 13.83 -17.36
CA MET A 328 8.82 15.28 -17.23
C MET A 328 7.66 16.09 -17.81
N GLU A 329 7.10 15.67 -18.95
CA GLU A 329 5.96 16.34 -19.57
C GLU A 329 4.66 16.10 -18.78
N ALA A 330 4.39 14.86 -18.33
CA ALA A 330 3.19 14.50 -17.60
C ALA A 330 3.10 15.19 -16.23
N LEU A 331 4.23 15.31 -15.54
CA LEU A 331 4.30 15.92 -14.21
C LEU A 331 4.60 17.43 -14.24
N ALA A 332 4.64 18.05 -15.43
CA ALA A 332 4.86 19.50 -15.56
C ALA A 332 3.87 20.36 -14.73
N PRO A 333 2.59 19.99 -14.55
CA PRO A 333 1.69 20.73 -13.67
C PRO A 333 2.13 20.83 -12.21
N MET A 334 3.02 19.94 -11.75
CA MET A 334 3.58 19.95 -10.39
C MET A 334 4.60 21.08 -10.15
N GLY A 335 5.06 21.72 -11.21
CA GLY A 335 6.00 22.83 -11.16
C GLY A 335 7.48 22.43 -11.18
N PRO A 336 8.37 23.43 -11.37
CA PRO A 336 9.78 23.18 -11.65
C PRO A 336 10.56 22.53 -10.50
N ASP A 337 10.23 22.82 -9.26
CA ASP A 337 10.85 22.24 -8.07
C ASP A 337 10.56 20.73 -7.95
N TYR A 338 9.35 20.29 -8.30
CA TYR A 338 9.01 18.87 -8.34
C TYR A 338 9.70 18.17 -9.51
N LEU A 339 9.76 18.81 -10.68
CA LEU A 339 10.46 18.27 -11.84
C LEU A 339 11.97 18.13 -11.61
N GLU A 340 12.58 19.01 -10.79
CA GLU A 340 13.98 18.85 -10.39
C GLU A 340 14.22 17.54 -9.62
N ILE A 341 13.29 17.12 -8.77
CA ILE A 341 13.37 15.84 -8.07
C ILE A 341 13.28 14.68 -9.06
N MET A 342 12.36 14.79 -10.04
CA MET A 342 12.26 13.78 -11.11
C MET A 342 13.55 13.68 -11.92
N ALA A 343 14.15 14.83 -12.30
CA ALA A 343 15.42 14.84 -13.01
C ALA A 343 16.54 14.15 -12.20
N LYS A 344 16.64 14.44 -10.90
CA LYS A 344 17.59 13.76 -10.01
C LYS A 344 17.41 12.24 -9.99
N ALA A 345 16.15 11.74 -9.98
CA ALA A 345 15.90 10.31 -9.99
C ALA A 345 16.51 9.61 -11.20
N PHE A 346 16.48 10.25 -12.37
CA PHE A 346 17.10 9.74 -13.58
C PHE A 346 18.62 9.96 -13.61
N ASP A 347 19.10 11.16 -13.24
CA ASP A 347 20.49 11.57 -13.42
C ASP A 347 21.43 10.98 -12.34
N GLU A 348 20.91 10.75 -11.13
CA GLU A 348 21.68 10.23 -9.98
C GLU A 348 21.49 8.72 -9.75
N ARG A 349 20.97 8.01 -10.74
CA ARG A 349 20.79 6.55 -10.68
C ARG A 349 20.01 6.10 -9.44
N TRP A 350 18.81 6.68 -9.24
CA TRP A 350 17.90 6.20 -8.21
C TRP A 350 17.19 4.92 -8.64
N ILE A 351 17.13 4.63 -9.96
CA ILE A 351 16.28 3.59 -10.56
C ILE A 351 17.13 2.41 -11.00
N ASP A 352 16.80 1.22 -10.51
CA ASP A 352 17.27 -0.07 -11.01
C ASP A 352 16.24 -0.63 -11.97
N TRP A 353 16.54 -0.61 -13.26
CA TRP A 353 15.55 -0.69 -14.33
C TRP A 353 15.08 -2.09 -14.68
N TYR A 354 16.01 -2.98 -15.00
CA TYR A 354 15.70 -4.23 -15.68
C TYR A 354 15.79 -5.44 -14.77
N GLU A 355 15.02 -6.48 -15.12
CA GLU A 355 15.11 -7.78 -14.50
C GLU A 355 16.50 -8.39 -14.72
N ASN A 356 17.01 -9.04 -13.70
CA ASN A 356 18.19 -9.91 -13.79
C ASN A 356 18.01 -11.16 -12.92
N LYS A 357 18.89 -12.15 -13.13
CA LYS A 357 18.86 -13.38 -12.34
C LYS A 357 19.03 -13.04 -10.85
N GLY A 358 18.11 -13.53 -10.03
CA GLY A 358 18.13 -13.34 -8.59
C GLY A 358 17.60 -11.99 -8.08
N LYS A 359 17.28 -11.04 -8.97
CA LYS A 359 16.65 -9.76 -8.58
C LYS A 359 15.25 -9.98 -8.05
N ARG A 360 14.86 -9.21 -7.03
CA ARG A 360 13.52 -9.20 -6.48
C ARG A 360 12.49 -8.81 -7.56
N SER A 361 11.39 -9.53 -7.61
CA SER A 361 10.28 -9.25 -8.53
C SER A 361 9.42 -8.07 -8.06
N GLY A 362 8.61 -7.52 -8.96
CA GLY A 362 7.73 -6.39 -8.68
C GLY A 362 8.43 -5.04 -8.84
N ALA A 363 7.94 -4.03 -8.16
CA ALA A 363 8.49 -2.68 -8.08
C ALA A 363 8.31 -2.12 -6.67
N TYR A 364 9.17 -1.20 -6.28
CA TYR A 364 9.02 -0.40 -5.06
C TYR A 364 9.91 0.84 -5.08
N SER A 365 9.55 1.83 -4.28
CA SER A 365 10.42 2.94 -3.88
C SER A 365 10.80 2.78 -2.41
N GLY A 366 12.09 2.87 -2.09
CA GLY A 366 12.65 2.72 -0.75
C GLY A 366 13.74 3.74 -0.44
N GLY A 367 14.45 3.54 0.65
CA GLY A 367 15.50 4.42 1.15
C GLY A 367 15.24 4.83 2.59
N MET A 368 16.07 5.73 3.13
CA MET A 368 16.00 6.19 4.51
C MET A 368 16.25 7.69 4.62
N TYR A 369 16.25 8.21 5.85
CA TYR A 369 16.29 9.63 6.16
C TYR A 369 17.41 10.40 5.45
N ASP A 370 18.63 9.96 5.54
CA ASP A 370 19.82 10.62 4.98
C ASP A 370 20.31 9.98 3.67
N SER A 371 19.42 9.31 2.94
CA SER A 371 19.69 8.76 1.62
C SER A 371 18.81 9.40 0.55
N LYS A 372 19.25 9.27 -0.71
CA LYS A 372 18.34 9.42 -1.85
C LYS A 372 17.32 8.27 -1.84
N PRO A 373 16.15 8.44 -2.47
CA PRO A 373 15.25 7.32 -2.75
C PRO A 373 15.90 6.32 -3.71
N TYR A 374 15.48 5.06 -3.62
CA TYR A 374 15.89 3.98 -4.52
C TYR A 374 14.65 3.30 -5.07
N VAL A 375 14.56 3.21 -6.39
CA VAL A 375 13.43 2.59 -7.09
C VAL A 375 13.88 1.28 -7.72
N LEU A 376 13.25 0.17 -7.35
CA LEU A 376 13.41 -1.11 -8.01
C LEU A 376 12.31 -1.27 -9.06
N LEU A 377 12.69 -1.55 -10.30
CA LEU A 377 11.78 -1.92 -11.39
C LEU A 377 12.23 -3.24 -12.04
N ASN A 378 11.31 -3.86 -12.75
CA ASN A 378 11.56 -4.93 -13.69
C ASN A 378 10.95 -4.52 -15.04
N TRP A 379 11.46 -3.41 -15.58
CA TRP A 379 10.94 -2.67 -16.70
C TRP A 379 10.72 -3.52 -17.94
N GLN A 380 9.56 -3.35 -18.55
CA GLN A 380 9.22 -3.83 -19.87
C GLN A 380 8.64 -2.67 -20.68
N ASP A 381 8.91 -2.65 -21.97
CA ASP A 381 8.51 -1.56 -22.87
C ASP A 381 7.00 -1.54 -23.14
N ASN A 382 6.20 -1.27 -22.09
CA ASN A 382 4.75 -1.17 -22.18
C ASN A 382 4.18 -0.06 -21.27
N ILE A 383 2.92 0.27 -21.49
CA ILE A 383 2.24 1.35 -20.77
C ILE A 383 2.08 1.05 -19.27
N ASN A 384 1.91 -0.21 -18.87
CA ASN A 384 1.74 -0.58 -17.46
C ASN A 384 3.02 -0.27 -16.66
N TRP A 385 4.20 -0.55 -17.23
CA TRP A 385 5.46 -0.20 -16.59
C TRP A 385 5.74 1.30 -16.58
N LEU A 386 5.19 2.05 -17.54
CA LEU A 386 5.22 3.52 -17.46
C LEU A 386 4.39 4.03 -16.28
N PHE A 387 3.19 3.49 -16.04
CA PHE A 387 2.39 3.81 -14.86
C PHE A 387 3.10 3.39 -13.57
N THR A 388 3.70 2.20 -13.54
CA THR A 388 4.49 1.73 -12.38
C THR A 388 5.66 2.68 -12.08
N LEU A 389 6.43 3.09 -13.09
CA LEU A 389 7.52 4.05 -12.92
C LEU A 389 7.03 5.37 -12.30
N VAL A 390 5.96 5.92 -12.84
CA VAL A 390 5.39 7.21 -12.39
C VAL A 390 4.84 7.08 -10.95
N HIS A 391 4.28 5.94 -10.60
CA HIS A 391 3.85 5.59 -9.26
C HIS A 391 5.02 5.59 -8.27
N GLU A 392 6.07 4.82 -8.57
CA GLU A 392 7.25 4.72 -7.68
C GLU A 392 8.00 6.06 -7.55
N LEU A 393 8.02 6.85 -8.60
CA LEU A 393 8.55 8.21 -8.55
C LEU A 393 7.70 9.14 -7.67
N GLY A 394 6.40 8.90 -7.55
CA GLY A 394 5.52 9.62 -6.62
C GLY A 394 5.89 9.33 -5.16
N HIS A 395 6.11 8.07 -4.80
CA HIS A 395 6.65 7.68 -3.50
C HIS A 395 8.04 8.28 -3.26
N SER A 396 8.91 8.24 -4.28
CA SER A 396 10.26 8.83 -4.20
C SER A 396 10.21 10.33 -3.90
N ALA A 397 9.34 11.07 -4.60
CA ALA A 397 9.17 12.51 -4.37
C ALA A 397 8.62 12.81 -2.97
N HIS A 398 7.62 12.05 -2.51
CA HIS A 398 7.06 12.21 -1.16
C HIS A 398 8.13 11.97 -0.09
N SER A 399 8.85 10.84 -0.18
CA SER A 399 9.92 10.51 0.77
C SER A 399 11.05 11.53 0.72
N TYR A 400 11.47 11.97 -0.47
CA TYR A 400 12.51 12.99 -0.64
C TYR A 400 12.09 14.33 0.00
N LEU A 401 10.88 14.81 -0.29
CA LEU A 401 10.36 16.06 0.25
C LEU A 401 10.15 16.00 1.76
N SER A 402 9.62 14.90 2.27
CA SER A 402 9.46 14.71 3.71
C SER A 402 10.82 14.74 4.43
N ARG A 403 11.77 13.90 4.00
CA ARG A 403 13.08 13.74 4.63
C ARG A 403 13.96 14.97 4.53
N THR A 404 13.84 15.78 3.47
CA THR A 404 14.61 17.02 3.32
C THR A 404 14.00 18.22 4.03
N ASN A 405 12.73 18.17 4.43
CA ASN A 405 12.03 19.28 5.10
C ASN A 405 11.69 19.00 6.57
N GLN A 406 11.77 17.76 7.02
CA GLN A 406 11.48 17.37 8.38
C GLN A 406 12.74 16.87 9.10
N PRO A 407 12.87 17.08 10.40
CA PRO A 407 13.85 16.36 11.20
C PRO A 407 13.53 14.87 11.25
N TYR A 408 14.51 14.05 11.58
CA TYR A 408 14.38 12.58 11.59
C TYR A 408 13.09 12.08 12.25
N VAL A 409 12.77 12.59 13.44
CA VAL A 409 11.60 12.18 14.22
C VAL A 409 10.27 12.37 13.49
N TYR A 410 10.21 13.28 12.51
CA TYR A 410 9.02 13.61 11.75
C TYR A 410 9.13 13.31 10.25
N SER A 411 10.20 12.67 9.82
CA SER A 411 10.52 12.50 8.40
C SER A 411 9.74 11.40 7.68
N ASP A 412 9.15 10.48 8.43
CA ASP A 412 8.30 9.43 7.88
C ASP A 412 6.84 9.89 7.77
N TYR A 413 5.99 9.13 7.12
CA TYR A 413 4.58 9.44 6.96
C TYR A 413 3.72 8.19 7.08
N SER A 414 2.47 8.39 7.52
CA SER A 414 1.51 7.30 7.71
C SER A 414 1.20 6.57 6.41
N ILE A 415 1.05 5.24 6.49
CA ILE A 415 0.56 4.41 5.39
C ILE A 415 -0.79 4.88 4.85
N PHE A 416 -1.62 5.50 5.69
CA PHE A 416 -2.88 6.11 5.29
C PHE A 416 -2.72 7.22 4.22
N LEU A 417 -1.56 7.88 4.18
CA LEU A 417 -1.22 8.95 3.23
C LEU A 417 -0.27 8.51 2.11
N ALA A 418 0.37 7.35 2.26
CA ALA A 418 1.49 6.95 1.40
C ALA A 418 1.14 6.91 -0.08
N GLU A 419 -0.05 6.36 -0.43
CA GLU A 419 -0.47 6.17 -1.82
C GLU A 419 -1.01 7.44 -2.48
N ILE A 420 -1.20 8.53 -1.74
CA ILE A 420 -1.75 9.77 -2.32
C ILE A 420 -0.77 10.37 -3.34
N ALA A 421 0.53 10.37 -3.03
CA ALA A 421 1.54 10.93 -3.92
C ALA A 421 1.73 10.11 -5.20
N SER A 422 1.85 8.80 -5.06
CA SER A 422 2.02 7.86 -6.18
C SER A 422 0.83 7.90 -7.14
N THR A 423 -0.38 7.81 -6.60
CA THR A 423 -1.62 7.82 -7.38
C THR A 423 -1.93 9.21 -7.97
N THR A 424 -1.52 10.31 -7.34
CA THR A 424 -1.61 11.65 -7.95
C THR A 424 -0.79 11.73 -9.24
N ASN A 425 0.43 11.20 -9.22
CA ASN A 425 1.28 11.13 -10.41
C ASN A 425 0.64 10.27 -11.52
N GLU A 426 0.04 9.12 -11.18
CA GLU A 426 -0.67 8.28 -12.16
C GLU A 426 -1.86 9.01 -12.81
N ASN A 427 -2.63 9.77 -12.02
CA ASN A 427 -3.74 10.56 -12.55
C ASN A 427 -3.25 11.66 -13.50
N LEU A 428 -2.16 12.37 -13.16
CA LEU A 428 -1.53 13.37 -14.04
C LEU A 428 -1.00 12.73 -15.33
N LEU A 429 -0.39 11.54 -15.25
CA LEU A 429 0.02 10.77 -16.43
C LEU A 429 -1.17 10.41 -17.31
N THR A 430 -2.27 9.97 -16.72
CA THR A 430 -3.51 9.66 -17.44
C THR A 430 -4.00 10.88 -18.22
N ASP A 431 -4.09 12.04 -17.57
CA ASP A 431 -4.51 13.30 -18.20
C ASP A 431 -3.57 13.73 -19.33
N TYR A 432 -2.27 13.59 -19.12
CA TYR A 432 -1.27 13.89 -20.14
C TYR A 432 -1.42 12.99 -21.37
N LEU A 433 -1.54 11.67 -21.18
CA LEU A 433 -1.69 10.73 -22.30
C LEU A 433 -2.96 11.00 -23.10
N LEU A 434 -4.08 11.30 -22.44
CA LEU A 434 -5.35 11.64 -23.09
C LEU A 434 -5.27 12.96 -23.89
N LYS A 435 -4.45 13.91 -23.45
CA LYS A 435 -4.22 15.19 -24.17
C LYS A 435 -3.22 15.03 -25.31
N LYS A 436 -2.16 14.25 -25.11
CA LYS A 436 -1.07 14.08 -26.09
C LYS A 436 -1.48 13.23 -27.29
N TYR A 437 -2.17 12.14 -27.06
CA TYR A 437 -2.53 11.20 -28.11
C TYR A 437 -3.96 11.45 -28.60
N GLN A 438 -4.09 11.64 -29.92
CA GLN A 438 -5.41 11.82 -30.57
C GLN A 438 -5.92 10.53 -31.24
N ASP A 439 -5.09 9.48 -31.30
CA ASP A 439 -5.51 8.16 -31.81
C ASP A 439 -6.60 7.58 -30.90
N PRO A 440 -7.78 7.26 -31.46
CA PRO A 440 -8.90 6.75 -30.68
C PRO A 440 -8.59 5.45 -29.94
N GLN A 441 -7.74 4.56 -30.47
CA GLN A 441 -7.41 3.30 -29.85
C GLN A 441 -6.54 3.53 -28.59
N ILE A 442 -5.58 4.45 -28.66
CA ILE A 442 -4.74 4.81 -27.51
C ILE A 442 -5.60 5.47 -26.44
N ARG A 443 -6.49 6.40 -26.82
CA ARG A 443 -7.36 7.10 -25.86
C ARG A 443 -8.32 6.11 -25.17
N LEU A 444 -8.96 5.23 -25.94
CA LEU A 444 -9.82 4.19 -25.38
C LEU A 444 -9.05 3.32 -24.39
N TYR A 445 -7.82 2.91 -24.71
CA TYR A 445 -7.01 2.10 -23.84
C TYR A 445 -6.70 2.82 -22.52
N VAL A 446 -6.28 4.09 -22.56
CA VAL A 446 -5.96 4.91 -21.38
C VAL A 446 -7.22 5.15 -20.53
N LEU A 447 -8.36 5.46 -21.16
CA LEU A 447 -9.65 5.61 -20.45
C LEU A 447 -10.05 4.30 -19.76
N ASN A 448 -9.96 3.17 -20.45
CA ASN A 448 -10.28 1.86 -19.86
C ASN A 448 -9.34 1.52 -18.68
N HIS A 449 -8.05 1.82 -18.80
CA HIS A 449 -7.09 1.63 -17.72
C HIS A 449 -7.51 2.40 -16.45
N PHE A 450 -7.89 3.67 -16.59
CA PHE A 450 -8.40 4.46 -15.47
C PHE A 450 -9.71 3.90 -14.90
N LEU A 451 -10.68 3.52 -15.76
CA LEU A 451 -11.97 2.99 -15.31
C LEU A 451 -11.80 1.66 -14.56
N ASP A 452 -10.93 0.78 -15.04
CA ASP A 452 -10.59 -0.46 -14.35
C ASP A 452 -9.83 -0.20 -13.04
N GLY A 453 -8.98 0.82 -12.99
CA GLY A 453 -8.29 1.28 -11.78
C GLY A 453 -9.29 1.70 -10.68
N VAL A 454 -10.26 2.56 -11.01
CA VAL A 454 -11.31 2.98 -10.07
C VAL A 454 -12.21 1.81 -9.65
N LYS A 455 -12.59 0.94 -10.60
CA LYS A 455 -13.34 -0.30 -10.28
C LYS A 455 -12.60 -1.14 -9.24
N GLY A 456 -11.29 -1.33 -9.42
CA GLY A 456 -10.45 -2.17 -8.56
C GLY A 456 -10.09 -1.54 -7.23
N THR A 457 -9.81 -0.23 -7.22
CA THR A 457 -9.23 0.46 -6.05
C THR A 457 -10.27 1.23 -5.24
N VAL A 458 -11.31 1.77 -5.88
CA VAL A 458 -12.38 2.46 -5.14
C VAL A 458 -13.54 1.51 -4.86
N PHE A 459 -14.25 1.03 -5.89
CA PHE A 459 -15.46 0.23 -5.67
C PHE A 459 -15.18 -1.12 -4.99
N ARG A 460 -14.22 -1.88 -5.50
CA ARG A 460 -13.92 -3.20 -4.94
C ARG A 460 -13.32 -3.13 -3.53
N GLN A 461 -12.44 -2.18 -3.26
CA GLN A 461 -11.86 -2.06 -1.92
C GLN A 461 -12.88 -1.55 -0.91
N THR A 462 -13.84 -0.71 -1.33
CA THR A 462 -14.97 -0.32 -0.48
C THR A 462 -15.90 -1.49 -0.21
N GLN A 463 -16.15 -2.36 -1.21
CA GLN A 463 -16.88 -3.62 -1.00
C GLN A 463 -16.20 -4.50 0.06
N PHE A 464 -14.87 -4.63 -0.01
CA PHE A 464 -14.12 -5.38 1.00
C PHE A 464 -14.20 -4.74 2.37
N ALA A 465 -14.08 -3.41 2.45
CA ALA A 465 -14.24 -2.69 3.70
C ALA A 465 -15.65 -2.88 4.29
N GLU A 466 -16.70 -2.77 3.49
CA GLU A 466 -18.08 -3.01 3.95
C GLU A 466 -18.26 -4.43 4.49
N PHE A 467 -17.69 -5.43 3.81
CA PHE A 467 -17.75 -6.83 4.27
C PHE A 467 -16.92 -7.08 5.52
N GLU A 468 -15.72 -6.50 5.61
CA GLU A 468 -14.87 -6.58 6.80
C GLU A 468 -15.57 -6.02 8.02
N HIS A 469 -16.16 -4.83 7.90
CA HIS A 469 -16.92 -4.21 8.98
C HIS A 469 -18.13 -5.05 9.40
N PHE A 470 -18.88 -5.57 8.43
CA PHE A 470 -20.00 -6.48 8.67
C PHE A 470 -19.57 -7.73 9.47
N MET A 471 -18.44 -8.35 9.13
CA MET A 471 -17.95 -9.53 9.85
C MET A 471 -17.59 -9.22 11.31
N HIS A 472 -16.88 -8.11 11.55
CA HIS A 472 -16.50 -7.69 12.90
C HIS A 472 -17.72 -7.34 13.77
N GLN A 473 -18.72 -6.65 13.20
CA GLN A 473 -19.97 -6.38 13.90
C GLN A 473 -20.75 -7.65 14.22
N ALA A 474 -20.93 -8.55 13.26
CA ALA A 474 -21.63 -9.81 13.46
C ALA A 474 -21.01 -10.64 14.60
N ASP A 475 -19.67 -10.74 14.62
CA ASP A 475 -18.97 -11.47 15.70
C ASP A 475 -19.11 -10.75 17.05
N ALA A 476 -19.01 -9.43 17.10
CA ALA A 476 -19.20 -8.65 18.33
C ALA A 476 -20.61 -8.79 18.91
N GLU A 477 -21.63 -8.97 18.05
CA GLU A 477 -23.02 -9.26 18.40
C GLU A 477 -23.26 -10.74 18.76
N GLY A 478 -22.26 -11.60 18.63
CA GLY A 478 -22.33 -13.02 18.96
C GLY A 478 -22.85 -13.91 17.83
N THR A 479 -22.93 -13.42 16.60
CA THR A 479 -23.33 -14.22 15.43
C THR A 479 -22.18 -15.11 14.98
N PRO A 480 -22.38 -16.45 14.86
CA PRO A 480 -21.34 -17.35 14.38
C PRO A 480 -21.00 -17.09 12.90
N LEU A 481 -19.74 -16.85 12.61
CA LEU A 481 -19.23 -16.64 11.25
C LEU A 481 -18.97 -18.01 10.57
N THR A 482 -20.06 -18.72 10.23
CA THR A 482 -19.95 -19.98 9.47
C THR A 482 -19.67 -19.70 8.00
N HIS A 483 -19.18 -20.71 7.26
CA HIS A 483 -18.93 -20.53 5.83
C HIS A 483 -20.22 -20.19 5.06
N GLU A 484 -21.38 -20.74 5.44
CA GLU A 484 -22.67 -20.43 4.81
C GLU A 484 -23.03 -18.97 5.03
N PHE A 485 -22.90 -18.49 6.29
CA PHE A 485 -23.18 -17.10 6.65
C PHE A 485 -22.28 -16.13 5.86
N LEU A 486 -20.99 -16.40 5.82
CA LEU A 486 -20.01 -15.58 5.09
C LEU A 486 -20.30 -15.60 3.59
N THR A 487 -20.48 -16.77 2.99
CA THR A 487 -20.71 -16.93 1.54
C THR A 487 -21.99 -16.26 1.08
N GLU A 488 -23.10 -16.43 1.82
CA GLU A 488 -24.38 -15.82 1.47
C GLU A 488 -24.32 -14.29 1.52
N ASN A 489 -23.75 -13.73 2.60
CA ASN A 489 -23.66 -12.28 2.76
C ASN A 489 -22.65 -11.65 1.81
N TYR A 490 -21.51 -12.31 1.54
CA TYR A 490 -20.56 -11.84 0.53
C TYR A 490 -21.20 -11.82 -0.86
N ARG A 491 -21.92 -12.88 -1.26
CA ARG A 491 -22.62 -12.95 -2.55
C ARG A 491 -23.68 -11.87 -2.70
N LYS A 492 -24.46 -11.59 -1.65
CA LYS A 492 -25.44 -10.49 -1.63
C LYS A 492 -24.76 -9.13 -1.81
N LEU A 493 -23.66 -8.91 -1.11
CA LEU A 493 -22.89 -7.68 -1.22
C LEU A 493 -22.26 -7.54 -2.60
N ASN A 494 -21.72 -8.60 -3.17
CA ASN A 494 -21.19 -8.61 -4.53
C ASN A 494 -22.27 -8.23 -5.56
N ALA A 495 -23.48 -8.79 -5.44
CA ALA A 495 -24.61 -8.43 -6.30
C ALA A 495 -25.03 -6.96 -6.14
N LYS A 496 -24.98 -6.40 -4.91
CA LYS A 496 -25.22 -4.97 -4.66
C LYS A 496 -24.21 -4.09 -5.42
N TYR A 497 -22.92 -4.43 -5.36
CA TYR A 497 -21.86 -3.62 -5.95
C TYR A 497 -21.84 -3.70 -7.47
N TYR A 498 -21.90 -4.91 -8.06
CA TYR A 498 -21.73 -5.09 -9.51
C TYR A 498 -23.04 -4.94 -10.31
N GLY A 499 -24.20 -4.97 -9.65
CA GLY A 499 -25.50 -4.70 -10.26
C GLY A 499 -26.02 -5.83 -11.14
N PRO A 500 -27.14 -5.57 -11.85
CA PRO A 500 -27.92 -6.62 -12.53
C PRO A 500 -27.26 -7.16 -13.81
N SER A 501 -26.25 -6.48 -14.36
CA SER A 501 -25.54 -6.93 -15.56
C SER A 501 -24.52 -8.04 -15.28
N VAL A 502 -24.19 -8.26 -14.00
CA VAL A 502 -23.20 -9.25 -13.57
C VAL A 502 -23.88 -10.33 -12.74
N ASN A 503 -23.68 -11.59 -13.10
CA ASN A 503 -24.15 -12.70 -12.30
C ASN A 503 -23.21 -12.93 -11.11
N SER A 504 -23.76 -12.78 -9.89
CA SER A 504 -23.04 -13.16 -8.67
C SER A 504 -23.28 -14.65 -8.40
N ASP A 505 -22.42 -15.47 -9.01
CA ASP A 505 -22.46 -16.92 -8.95
C ASP A 505 -22.14 -17.49 -7.54
N SER A 506 -22.13 -18.81 -7.40
CA SER A 506 -21.81 -19.47 -6.15
C SER A 506 -20.34 -19.38 -5.79
N GLU A 507 -19.49 -19.36 -6.80
CA GLU A 507 -18.04 -19.31 -6.69
C GLU A 507 -17.60 -17.98 -6.08
N ILE A 508 -18.13 -16.85 -6.59
CA ILE A 508 -17.77 -15.54 -6.05
C ILE A 508 -18.21 -15.38 -4.59
N GLY A 509 -19.26 -16.07 -4.18
CA GLY A 509 -19.65 -16.11 -2.77
C GLY A 509 -18.54 -16.58 -1.83
N LEU A 510 -17.58 -17.37 -2.34
CA LEU A 510 -16.42 -17.86 -1.59
C LEU A 510 -15.20 -16.92 -1.67
N GLU A 511 -15.30 -15.74 -2.29
CA GLU A 511 -14.14 -14.86 -2.46
C GLU A 511 -13.53 -14.41 -1.12
N TRP A 512 -14.32 -14.26 -0.07
CA TRP A 512 -13.85 -13.96 1.27
C TRP A 512 -12.75 -14.92 1.76
N ALA A 513 -12.79 -16.17 1.29
CA ALA A 513 -11.86 -17.22 1.71
C ALA A 513 -10.44 -17.08 1.16
N ARG A 514 -10.25 -16.23 0.13
CA ARG A 514 -8.96 -16.03 -0.55
C ARG A 514 -8.34 -14.65 -0.36
N ILE A 515 -9.00 -13.74 0.35
CA ILE A 515 -8.52 -12.37 0.51
C ILE A 515 -7.67 -12.24 1.76
N PRO A 516 -6.33 -12.11 1.63
CA PRO A 516 -5.45 -12.03 2.79
C PRO A 516 -5.67 -10.76 3.62
N HIS A 517 -6.18 -9.70 3.00
CA HIS A 517 -6.42 -8.41 3.64
C HIS A 517 -7.46 -8.48 4.78
N PHE A 518 -8.36 -9.45 4.78
CA PHE A 518 -9.30 -9.64 5.90
C PHE A 518 -8.64 -10.11 7.21
N TYR A 519 -7.32 -10.39 7.15
CA TYR A 519 -6.51 -10.67 8.32
C TYR A 519 -5.70 -9.44 8.81
N TYR A 520 -5.84 -8.26 8.14
CA TYR A 520 -5.04 -7.06 8.42
C TYR A 520 -5.82 -5.96 9.17
N ASN A 521 -6.93 -6.31 9.77
CA ASN A 521 -7.70 -5.48 10.71
C ASN A 521 -7.93 -4.04 10.22
N TYR A 522 -8.96 -3.85 9.39
CA TYR A 522 -9.36 -2.56 8.83
C TYR A 522 -8.28 -1.86 8.00
N TYR A 523 -7.60 -2.61 7.17
CA TYR A 523 -6.57 -2.05 6.29
C TYR A 523 -7.10 -1.55 4.95
N VAL A 524 -8.04 -2.26 4.31
CA VAL A 524 -8.36 -2.10 2.87
C VAL A 524 -9.04 -0.78 2.52
N PHE A 525 -9.74 -0.13 3.43
CA PHE A 525 -10.41 1.14 3.17
C PHE A 525 -9.44 2.24 2.74
N GLN A 526 -8.17 2.15 3.16
CA GLN A 526 -7.12 3.12 2.85
C GLN A 526 -6.80 3.20 1.36
N TYR A 527 -6.99 2.12 0.61
CA TYR A 527 -6.85 2.14 -0.85
C TYR A 527 -7.86 3.10 -1.50
N ALA A 528 -9.13 3.00 -1.12
CA ALA A 528 -10.19 3.82 -1.70
C ALA A 528 -10.08 5.29 -1.26
N THR A 529 -9.78 5.54 0.01
CA THR A 529 -9.59 6.92 0.51
C THR A 529 -8.36 7.58 -0.09
N GLY A 530 -7.24 6.86 -0.19
CA GLY A 530 -5.99 7.34 -0.79
C GLY A 530 -6.15 7.65 -2.28
N PHE A 531 -6.76 6.72 -3.06
CA PHE A 531 -7.06 6.94 -4.46
C PHE A 531 -7.97 8.14 -4.68
N SER A 532 -9.00 8.29 -3.85
CA SER A 532 -9.95 9.39 -3.95
C SER A 532 -9.29 10.75 -3.65
N ALA A 533 -8.44 10.82 -2.62
CA ALA A 533 -7.67 12.01 -2.32
C ALA A 533 -6.71 12.37 -3.46
N ALA A 534 -6.02 11.38 -4.02
CA ALA A 534 -5.10 11.57 -5.13
C ALA A 534 -5.80 12.10 -6.39
N THR A 535 -6.96 11.53 -6.73
CA THR A 535 -7.76 11.99 -7.88
C THR A 535 -8.25 13.42 -7.69
N PHE A 536 -8.69 13.79 -6.47
CA PHE A 536 -9.08 15.15 -6.13
C PHE A 536 -7.92 16.14 -6.37
N PHE A 537 -6.73 15.83 -5.85
CA PHE A 537 -5.56 16.70 -6.05
C PHE A 537 -5.16 16.81 -7.52
N ALA A 538 -5.07 15.68 -8.21
CA ALA A 538 -4.67 15.66 -9.61
C ALA A 538 -5.62 16.48 -10.50
N ASP A 539 -6.93 16.34 -10.32
CA ASP A 539 -7.94 17.12 -11.07
C ASP A 539 -7.74 18.64 -10.89
N LYS A 540 -7.57 19.10 -9.66
CA LYS A 540 -7.37 20.51 -9.34
C LYS A 540 -6.02 21.05 -9.81
N ILE A 541 -4.95 20.26 -9.65
CA ILE A 541 -3.60 20.63 -10.11
C ILE A 541 -3.58 20.71 -11.63
N ALA A 542 -4.17 19.75 -12.33
CA ALA A 542 -4.28 19.76 -13.79
C ALA A 542 -5.13 20.93 -14.34
N ALA A 543 -6.11 21.41 -13.54
CA ALA A 543 -6.90 22.60 -13.84
C ALA A 543 -6.16 23.93 -13.55
N GLY A 544 -4.95 23.88 -12.96
CA GLY A 544 -4.12 25.07 -12.70
C GLY A 544 -4.39 25.76 -11.35
N ASP A 545 -4.96 25.07 -10.37
CA ASP A 545 -5.12 25.60 -9.01
C ASP A 545 -3.77 25.66 -8.28
N SER A 546 -3.11 26.81 -8.43
CA SER A 546 -1.78 27.05 -7.86
C SER A 546 -1.77 27.09 -6.33
N ALA A 547 -2.87 27.54 -5.70
CA ALA A 547 -2.96 27.57 -4.24
C ALA A 547 -3.04 26.15 -3.67
N LEU A 548 -3.85 25.28 -4.30
CA LEU A 548 -3.96 23.88 -3.90
C LEU A 548 -2.66 23.13 -4.20
N LEU A 549 -1.97 23.42 -5.32
CA LEU A 549 -0.66 22.84 -5.62
C LEU A 549 0.36 23.11 -4.50
N GLU A 550 0.45 24.36 -4.04
CA GLU A 550 1.38 24.70 -2.95
C GLU A 550 0.97 24.03 -1.62
N ALA A 551 -0.31 23.95 -1.32
CA ALA A 551 -0.82 23.23 -0.17
C ALA A 551 -0.53 21.71 -0.25
N TYR A 552 -0.68 21.11 -1.43
CA TYR A 552 -0.32 19.71 -1.71
C TYR A 552 1.18 19.46 -1.53
N LYS A 553 2.05 20.36 -2.04
CA LYS A 553 3.50 20.27 -1.78
C LYS A 553 3.82 20.44 -0.30
N GLY A 554 3.06 21.25 0.43
CA GLY A 554 3.13 21.37 1.87
C GLY A 554 2.83 20.04 2.58
N PHE A 555 1.84 19.30 2.09
CA PHE A 555 1.56 17.94 2.55
C PHE A 555 2.76 16.99 2.32
N LEU A 556 3.33 16.96 1.11
CA LEU A 556 4.48 16.10 0.81
C LEU A 556 5.71 16.40 1.68
N LYS A 557 5.81 17.64 2.21
CA LYS A 557 6.91 18.10 3.07
C LYS A 557 6.66 17.88 4.56
N SER A 558 5.44 17.48 4.96
CA SER A 558 5.04 17.52 6.37
C SER A 558 5.43 16.29 7.18
N GLY A 559 5.72 15.16 6.52
CA GLY A 559 5.96 13.89 7.20
C GLY A 559 4.85 13.56 8.21
N CYS A 560 5.24 13.15 9.42
CA CYS A 560 4.32 12.90 10.54
C CYS A 560 4.34 14.01 11.61
N SER A 561 4.73 15.24 11.24
CA SER A 561 4.72 16.38 12.17
C SER A 561 3.31 16.78 12.66
N LEU A 562 2.27 16.21 12.04
CA LEU A 562 0.86 16.28 12.41
C LEU A 562 0.19 14.93 12.16
N TYR A 563 -0.99 14.75 12.74
CA TYR A 563 -1.83 13.59 12.40
C TYR A 563 -2.33 13.63 10.95
N PRO A 564 -2.55 12.48 10.32
CA PRO A 564 -2.91 12.40 8.89
C PRO A 564 -4.08 13.29 8.48
N ILE A 565 -5.17 13.30 9.26
CA ILE A 565 -6.37 14.12 8.94
C ILE A 565 -6.05 15.62 9.03
N ASP A 566 -5.25 16.05 10.00
CA ASP A 566 -4.85 17.45 10.14
C ASP A 566 -3.87 17.88 9.04
N THR A 567 -2.97 16.98 8.65
CA THR A 567 -2.10 17.16 7.49
C THR A 567 -2.92 17.40 6.22
N MET A 568 -3.94 16.57 5.97
CA MET A 568 -4.79 16.70 4.79
C MET A 568 -5.68 17.93 4.83
N LYS A 569 -6.19 18.34 6.00
CA LYS A 569 -6.90 19.62 6.15
C LYS A 569 -6.02 20.82 5.79
N LYS A 570 -4.75 20.81 6.20
CA LYS A 570 -3.79 21.84 5.79
C LYS A 570 -3.50 21.82 4.27
N ALA A 571 -3.55 20.65 3.66
CA ALA A 571 -3.46 20.48 2.21
C ALA A 571 -4.72 20.92 1.45
N GLY A 572 -5.75 21.38 2.15
CA GLY A 572 -7.02 21.82 1.55
C GLY A 572 -8.04 20.70 1.33
N LEU A 573 -7.85 19.55 1.97
CA LEU A 573 -8.74 18.39 1.83
C LEU A 573 -9.18 17.87 3.22
N ASP A 574 -10.47 17.99 3.55
CA ASP A 574 -11.02 17.35 4.75
C ASP A 574 -11.53 15.94 4.42
N MET A 575 -10.72 14.93 4.76
CA MET A 575 -11.06 13.53 4.50
C MET A 575 -12.21 12.99 5.38
N THR A 576 -12.72 13.76 6.35
CA THR A 576 -13.93 13.41 7.10
C THR A 576 -15.22 13.74 6.34
N GLN A 577 -15.10 14.48 5.23
CA GLN A 577 -16.22 14.89 4.37
C GLN A 577 -16.27 14.02 3.10
N ARG A 578 -17.43 14.00 2.45
CA ARG A 578 -17.65 13.18 1.24
C ARG A 578 -17.11 13.79 -0.06
N ASP A 579 -16.80 15.08 -0.05
CA ASP A 579 -16.55 15.89 -1.24
C ASP A 579 -15.44 15.34 -2.16
N TYR A 580 -14.36 14.81 -1.59
CA TYR A 580 -13.23 14.27 -2.36
C TYR A 580 -13.56 12.93 -3.02
N ILE A 581 -14.38 12.10 -2.37
CA ILE A 581 -14.86 10.83 -2.93
C ILE A 581 -15.83 11.13 -4.07
N GLU A 582 -16.76 12.07 -3.86
CA GLU A 582 -17.69 12.53 -4.91
C GLU A 582 -16.95 13.15 -6.11
N ALA A 583 -15.88 13.92 -5.86
CA ALA A 583 -15.03 14.45 -6.93
C ALA A 583 -14.43 13.34 -7.78
N THR A 584 -13.90 12.30 -7.16
CA THR A 584 -13.37 11.12 -7.85
C THR A 584 -14.44 10.39 -8.67
N LEU A 585 -15.63 10.21 -8.11
CA LEU A 585 -16.75 9.57 -8.82
C LEU A 585 -17.27 10.42 -9.98
N LYS A 586 -17.20 11.75 -9.89
CA LYS A 586 -17.46 12.67 -11.02
C LYS A 586 -16.41 12.55 -12.12
N VAL A 587 -15.13 12.43 -11.77
CA VAL A 587 -14.06 12.16 -12.75
C VAL A 587 -14.29 10.81 -13.43
N PHE A 588 -14.64 9.78 -12.66
CA PHE A 588 -15.00 8.46 -13.22
C PHE A 588 -16.18 8.57 -14.22
N GLU A 589 -17.25 9.27 -13.85
CA GLU A 589 -18.40 9.47 -14.72
C GLU A 589 -18.03 10.23 -16.00
N ALA A 590 -17.25 11.31 -15.88
CA ALA A 590 -16.78 12.08 -17.03
C ALA A 590 -15.96 11.23 -18.01
N ARG A 591 -15.03 10.42 -17.50
CA ARG A 591 -14.22 9.51 -18.31
C ARG A 591 -15.03 8.36 -18.91
N LEU A 592 -16.03 7.86 -18.20
CA LEU A 592 -16.97 6.86 -18.72
C LEU A 592 -17.80 7.44 -19.88
N ASN A 593 -18.28 8.69 -19.76
CA ASN A 593 -18.97 9.40 -20.83
C ASN A 593 -18.07 9.58 -22.06
N GLU A 594 -16.81 9.97 -21.86
CA GLU A 594 -15.82 10.11 -22.94
C GLU A 594 -15.53 8.77 -23.62
N PHE A 595 -15.37 7.71 -22.84
CA PHE A 595 -15.16 6.35 -23.35
C PHE A 595 -16.32 5.90 -24.24
N GLU A 596 -17.57 6.08 -23.80
CA GLU A 596 -18.77 5.73 -24.58
C GLU A 596 -18.89 6.55 -25.86
N ALA A 597 -18.62 7.87 -25.79
CA ALA A 597 -18.66 8.74 -26.96
C ALA A 597 -17.63 8.30 -28.02
N LEU A 598 -16.40 8.04 -27.59
CA LEU A 598 -15.31 7.64 -28.49
C LEU A 598 -15.56 6.25 -29.11
N LEU A 599 -16.17 5.33 -28.37
CA LEU A 599 -16.63 4.04 -28.90
C LEU A 599 -17.72 4.19 -29.98
N ALA A 600 -18.61 5.17 -29.83
CA ALA A 600 -19.66 5.43 -30.82
C ALA A 600 -19.08 6.02 -32.12
N GLU A 601 -18.00 6.80 -32.04
CA GLU A 601 -17.32 7.38 -33.20
C GLU A 601 -16.45 6.35 -33.96
N THR A 602 -16.03 5.26 -33.29
CA THR A 602 -15.14 4.24 -33.88
C THR A 602 -15.88 3.04 -34.45
N LYS A 603 -17.19 2.92 -34.22
CA LYS A 603 -18.10 1.94 -34.85
C LYS A 603 -18.60 2.44 -36.21
#